data_0ee9b8d9201b81797164ce4c9ceb275c
#
_entry.id   0ee9b8d9201b81797164ce4c9ceb275c
#
_cell.length_a   1.000
_cell.length_b   1.000
_cell.length_c   1.000
_cell.angle_alpha   90.00
_cell.angle_beta   90.00
_cell.angle_gamma   90.00
#
_symmetry.space_group_name_H-M   'P 1'
#
loop_
_entity.id
_entity.type
_entity.pdbx_description
1 polymer ?
#
loop_
_entity_poly.entity_id
_entity_poly.type
_entity_poly.pdbx_seq_one_letter_code
_entity_poly.pdbx_strand_id
1 'polypeptide(L)'
;MYFELKENKPHGTKDDPFSTYHIENAGRSFQIPVHWHDEFEIIYVRSGFLTVSISGESYIGKTGEAFVVSPGNLHLMGAQTGTVDYYTFLFPLKYISFRTDDMLDEKLLEPLNSGHLMICPRVKDTAKELCEQLIEIYEAKKDESESKITTQVRTKIILLQFILEMWKKGFVIE
;
A
#
# COMPACT_ATOMS: atom_id res chain seq x y z
N MET A 1 -21.26 6.14 2.11
CA MET A 1 -20.19 5.19 2.51
C MET A 1 -20.87 3.84 2.72
N TYR A 2 -20.38 2.79 2.09
CA TYR A 2 -20.98 1.44 2.16
C TYR A 2 -20.36 0.68 3.35
N PHE A 3 -20.99 0.80 4.52
CA PHE A 3 -20.45 0.19 5.76
C PHE A 3 -20.33 -1.33 5.70
N GLU A 4 -21.22 -2.00 4.97
CA GLU A 4 -21.21 -3.44 4.73
C GLU A 4 -19.98 -3.94 3.95
N LEU A 5 -19.27 -3.04 3.25
CA LEU A 5 -18.07 -3.35 2.49
C LEU A 5 -16.78 -3.01 3.26
N LYS A 6 -16.89 -2.55 4.51
CA LYS A 6 -15.72 -2.32 5.34
C LYS A 6 -15.09 -3.65 5.72
N GLU A 7 -13.80 -3.78 5.43
CA GLU A 7 -13.03 -4.92 5.92
C GLU A 7 -12.87 -4.80 7.45
N ASN A 8 -13.34 -5.84 8.17
CA ASN A 8 -13.25 -5.88 9.64
C ASN A 8 -11.99 -6.61 10.14
N LYS A 9 -11.09 -6.98 9.24
CA LYS A 9 -9.83 -7.65 9.58
C LYS A 9 -8.82 -6.61 10.04
N PRO A 10 -8.24 -6.73 11.23
CA PRO A 10 -7.16 -5.84 11.64
C PRO A 10 -5.89 -6.14 10.83
N HIS A 11 -5.22 -5.09 10.37
CA HIS A 11 -3.94 -5.17 9.70
C HIS A 11 -2.82 -4.75 10.66
N GLY A 12 -1.86 -5.68 10.85
CA GLY A 12 -0.77 -5.48 11.80
C GLY A 12 -1.18 -5.65 13.27
N THR A 13 -0.33 -5.17 14.15
CA THR A 13 -0.52 -5.21 15.60
C THR A 13 -0.39 -3.80 16.17
N LYS A 14 -0.73 -3.63 17.46
CA LYS A 14 -0.53 -2.35 18.15
C LYS A 14 0.93 -1.89 18.13
N ASP A 15 1.86 -2.84 18.22
CA ASP A 15 3.29 -2.55 18.31
C ASP A 15 3.96 -2.48 16.92
N ASP A 16 3.36 -3.09 15.89
CA ASP A 16 3.79 -3.03 14.49
C ASP A 16 2.56 -2.96 13.58
N PRO A 17 1.97 -1.77 13.41
CA PRO A 17 0.76 -1.59 12.61
C PRO A 17 1.02 -1.55 11.09
N PHE A 18 2.05 -2.23 10.65
CA PHE A 18 2.38 -2.42 9.23
C PHE A 18 2.19 -3.89 8.85
N SER A 19 1.46 -4.13 7.78
CA SER A 19 1.23 -5.48 7.25
C SER A 19 1.72 -5.61 5.82
N THR A 20 2.29 -6.76 5.52
CA THR A 20 2.62 -7.16 4.15
C THR A 20 1.90 -8.46 3.84
N TYR A 21 1.22 -8.50 2.70
CA TYR A 21 0.65 -9.72 2.14
C TYR A 21 1.33 -10.02 0.82
N HIS A 22 1.70 -11.27 0.63
CA HIS A 22 2.29 -11.80 -0.59
C HIS A 22 1.34 -12.80 -1.20
N ILE A 23 0.94 -12.60 -2.44
CA ILE A 23 -0.03 -13.41 -3.15
C ILE A 23 0.54 -13.88 -4.49
N GLU A 24 0.61 -15.19 -4.65
CA GLU A 24 0.92 -15.88 -5.90
C GLU A 24 -0.27 -16.75 -6.31
N ASN A 25 -0.84 -16.52 -7.49
CA ASN A 25 -2.03 -17.25 -7.90
C ASN A 25 -1.73 -18.58 -8.63
N ALA A 26 -0.49 -18.86 -8.98
CA ALA A 26 -0.07 -20.06 -9.70
C ALA A 26 -0.93 -20.37 -10.96
N GLY A 27 -1.37 -19.33 -11.67
CA GLY A 27 -2.21 -19.45 -12.88
C GLY A 27 -3.70 -19.70 -12.62
N ARG A 28 -4.15 -19.73 -11.36
CA ARG A 28 -5.58 -19.85 -11.00
C ARG A 28 -6.24 -18.49 -10.99
N SER A 29 -7.49 -18.42 -11.45
CA SER A 29 -8.29 -17.22 -11.28
C SER A 29 -8.57 -16.97 -9.80
N PHE A 30 -8.51 -15.70 -9.39
CA PHE A 30 -8.92 -15.27 -8.07
C PHE A 30 -9.47 -13.86 -8.12
N GLN A 31 -10.21 -13.49 -7.11
CA GLN A 31 -10.68 -12.12 -6.90
C GLN A 31 -10.74 -11.83 -5.40
N ILE A 32 -10.09 -10.76 -4.98
CA ILE A 32 -10.36 -10.12 -3.69
C ILE A 32 -11.60 -9.26 -3.91
N PRO A 33 -12.72 -9.51 -3.19
CA PRO A 33 -13.95 -8.79 -3.36
C PRO A 33 -13.79 -7.28 -3.12
N VAL A 34 -14.74 -6.49 -3.64
CA VAL A 34 -14.77 -5.06 -3.36
C VAL A 34 -14.90 -4.80 -1.85
N HIS A 35 -14.01 -3.98 -1.32
CA HIS A 35 -13.97 -3.61 0.08
C HIS A 35 -13.30 -2.25 0.26
N TRP A 36 -13.27 -1.76 1.49
CA TRP A 36 -12.51 -0.60 1.92
C TRP A 36 -12.04 -0.76 3.37
N HIS A 37 -10.97 -0.07 3.75
CA HIS A 37 -10.39 -0.04 5.09
C HIS A 37 -9.82 1.34 5.42
N ASP A 38 -9.42 1.53 6.67
CA ASP A 38 -8.91 2.83 7.15
C ASP A 38 -7.40 3.00 6.92
N GLU A 39 -6.72 1.93 6.49
CA GLU A 39 -5.29 1.95 6.20
C GLU A 39 -5.03 2.52 4.81
N PHE A 40 -3.84 3.08 4.65
CA PHE A 40 -3.22 3.35 3.37
C PHE A 40 -2.65 2.05 2.82
N GLU A 41 -2.86 1.75 1.55
CA GLU A 41 -2.37 0.52 0.93
C GLU A 41 -1.55 0.81 -0.33
N ILE A 42 -0.43 0.13 -0.47
CA ILE A 42 0.37 0.09 -1.70
C ILE A 42 0.26 -1.32 -2.26
N ILE A 43 -0.22 -1.45 -3.49
CA ILE A 43 -0.30 -2.71 -4.24
C ILE A 43 0.84 -2.71 -5.25
N TYR A 44 1.74 -3.68 -5.20
CA TYR A 44 2.90 -3.77 -6.08
C TYR A 44 2.89 -5.08 -6.87
N VAL A 45 2.87 -4.98 -8.20
CA VAL A 45 2.90 -6.14 -9.10
C VAL A 45 4.36 -6.52 -9.37
N ARG A 46 4.83 -7.56 -8.69
CA ARG A 46 6.20 -8.05 -8.85
C ARG A 46 6.40 -8.76 -10.19
N SER A 47 5.43 -9.59 -10.59
CA SER A 47 5.41 -10.21 -11.92
C SER A 47 4.00 -10.51 -12.42
N GLY A 48 3.82 -10.60 -13.73
CA GLY A 48 2.56 -10.92 -14.37
C GLY A 48 1.62 -9.72 -14.54
N PHE A 49 0.31 -9.99 -14.45
CA PHE A 49 -0.74 -8.99 -14.68
C PHE A 49 -1.79 -9.08 -13.56
N LEU A 50 -2.10 -7.95 -12.96
CA LEU A 50 -3.13 -7.81 -11.93
C LEU A 50 -4.21 -6.82 -12.39
N THR A 51 -5.46 -7.22 -12.36
CA THR A 51 -6.56 -6.26 -12.48
C THR A 51 -6.78 -5.60 -11.12
N VAL A 52 -6.76 -4.27 -11.10
CA VAL A 52 -6.99 -3.46 -9.90
C VAL A 52 -8.09 -2.46 -10.22
N SER A 53 -9.11 -2.38 -9.39
CA SER A 53 -10.13 -1.32 -9.49
C SER A 53 -10.10 -0.49 -8.20
N ILE A 54 -10.02 0.83 -8.33
CA ILE A 54 -9.97 1.76 -7.20
C ILE A 54 -10.96 2.88 -7.49
N SER A 55 -11.91 3.11 -6.57
CA SER A 55 -12.95 4.14 -6.67
C SER A 55 -13.73 4.11 -8.00
N GLY A 56 -13.95 2.89 -8.55
CA GLY A 56 -14.69 2.67 -9.80
C GLY A 56 -13.85 2.73 -11.08
N GLU A 57 -12.60 3.15 -11.02
CA GLU A 57 -11.69 3.09 -12.15
C GLU A 57 -10.92 1.76 -12.15
N SER A 58 -10.80 1.15 -13.33
CA SER A 58 -10.14 -0.15 -13.49
C SER A 58 -8.83 -0.04 -14.25
N TYR A 59 -7.82 -0.74 -13.76
CA TYR A 59 -6.47 -0.77 -14.30
C TYR A 59 -6.00 -2.21 -14.53
N ILE A 60 -5.12 -2.39 -15.50
CA ILE A 60 -4.32 -3.60 -15.63
C ILE A 60 -2.90 -3.25 -15.21
N GLY A 61 -2.51 -3.70 -14.02
CA GLY A 61 -1.17 -3.58 -13.48
C GLY A 61 -0.24 -4.60 -14.13
N LYS A 62 0.95 -4.15 -14.46
CA LYS A 62 2.03 -4.96 -15.07
C LYS A 62 3.20 -5.07 -14.12
N THR A 63 4.08 -6.01 -14.39
CA THR A 63 5.35 -6.17 -13.68
C THR A 63 6.06 -4.84 -13.44
N GLY A 64 6.39 -4.56 -12.19
CA GLY A 64 7.07 -3.34 -11.74
C GLY A 64 6.17 -2.14 -11.47
N GLU A 65 4.86 -2.23 -11.73
CA GLU A 65 3.92 -1.14 -11.47
C GLU A 65 3.35 -1.23 -10.05
N ALA A 66 3.08 -0.06 -9.48
CA ALA A 66 2.43 0.06 -8.19
C ALA A 66 1.14 0.89 -8.28
N PHE A 67 0.22 0.58 -7.38
CA PHE A 67 -1.04 1.29 -7.18
C PHE A 67 -1.15 1.71 -5.72
N VAL A 68 -1.88 2.79 -5.50
CA VAL A 68 -2.11 3.35 -4.17
C VAL A 68 -3.60 3.41 -3.91
N VAL A 69 -4.00 2.88 -2.77
CA VAL A 69 -5.36 2.98 -2.22
C VAL A 69 -5.31 3.90 -1.02
N SER A 70 -5.98 5.04 -1.12
CA SER A 70 -6.14 5.95 0.02
C SER A 70 -7.16 5.42 1.02
N PRO A 71 -7.08 5.77 2.31
CA PRO A 71 -8.05 5.36 3.32
C PRO A 71 -9.49 5.60 2.88
N GLY A 72 -10.35 4.61 3.10
CA GLY A 72 -11.77 4.68 2.75
C GLY A 72 -12.12 4.47 1.28
N ASN A 73 -11.15 4.31 0.39
CA ASN A 73 -11.41 4.08 -1.03
C ASN A 73 -11.86 2.63 -1.28
N LEU A 74 -13.00 2.47 -1.98
CA LEU A 74 -13.45 1.16 -2.46
C LEU A 74 -12.46 0.62 -3.49
N HIS A 75 -12.02 -0.60 -3.29
CA HIS A 75 -11.11 -1.26 -4.22
C HIS A 75 -11.34 -2.77 -4.29
N LEU A 76 -10.88 -3.35 -5.36
CA LEU A 76 -10.83 -4.79 -5.60
C LEU A 76 -9.60 -5.12 -6.43
N MET A 77 -9.14 -6.35 -6.34
CA MET A 77 -8.07 -6.85 -7.18
C MET A 77 -8.26 -8.31 -7.56
N GLY A 78 -7.69 -8.72 -8.67
CA GLY A 78 -7.79 -10.10 -9.11
C GLY A 78 -7.05 -10.40 -10.40
N ALA A 79 -7.02 -11.68 -10.76
CA ALA A 79 -6.54 -12.16 -12.03
C ALA A 79 -7.48 -13.23 -12.57
N GLN A 80 -7.92 -13.09 -13.82
CA GLN A 80 -8.78 -14.07 -14.46
C GLN A 80 -7.98 -15.18 -15.16
N THR A 81 -6.84 -14.82 -15.73
CA THR A 81 -5.95 -15.72 -16.46
C THR A 81 -4.49 -15.34 -16.22
N GLY A 82 -3.60 -16.31 -16.39
CA GLY A 82 -2.17 -16.10 -16.24
C GLY A 82 -1.68 -16.16 -14.79
N THR A 83 -0.40 -15.99 -14.64
CA THR A 83 0.26 -15.92 -13.33
C THR A 83 0.42 -14.48 -12.89
N VAL A 84 0.25 -14.22 -11.62
CA VAL A 84 0.62 -12.97 -10.98
C VAL A 84 1.29 -13.24 -9.64
N ASP A 85 2.33 -12.50 -9.38
CA ASP A 85 3.00 -12.39 -8.10
C ASP A 85 2.93 -10.92 -7.70
N TYR A 86 2.26 -10.62 -6.58
CA TYR A 86 2.11 -9.25 -6.11
C TYR A 86 2.15 -9.17 -4.58
N TYR A 87 2.49 -7.99 -4.11
CA TYR A 87 2.51 -7.66 -2.69
C TYR A 87 1.54 -6.53 -2.39
N THR A 88 0.98 -6.55 -1.20
CA THR A 88 0.28 -5.39 -0.65
C THR A 88 0.89 -4.99 0.69
N PHE A 89 1.05 -3.69 0.88
CA PHE A 89 1.63 -3.08 2.07
C PHE A 89 0.58 -2.15 2.68
N LEU A 90 0.09 -2.50 3.87
CA LEU A 90 -0.98 -1.78 4.55
C LEU A 90 -0.47 -1.14 5.84
N PHE A 91 -0.80 0.11 6.05
CA PHE A 91 -0.46 0.83 7.28
C PHE A 91 -1.37 2.04 7.50
N PRO A 92 -1.72 2.37 8.75
CA PRO A 92 -2.35 3.65 9.03
C PRO A 92 -1.34 4.78 8.81
N LEU A 93 -1.74 5.90 8.18
CA LEU A 93 -0.81 7.03 7.94
C LEU A 93 -0.17 7.55 9.23
N LYS A 94 -0.87 7.43 10.36
CA LYS A 94 -0.33 7.74 11.69
C LYS A 94 0.93 6.92 12.05
N TYR A 95 1.16 5.79 11.41
CA TYR A 95 2.38 4.97 11.64
C TYR A 95 3.66 5.71 11.27
N ILE A 96 3.61 6.58 10.28
CA ILE A 96 4.74 7.38 9.79
C ILE A 96 4.72 8.83 10.28
N SER A 97 3.70 9.26 11.03
CA SER A 97 3.65 10.59 11.66
C SER A 97 4.61 10.67 12.85
N PHE A 98 5.00 11.89 13.20
CA PHE A 98 5.82 12.18 14.38
C PHE A 98 4.97 12.47 15.61
N ARG A 99 5.56 12.50 16.80
CA ARG A 99 4.82 12.76 18.04
C ARG A 99 4.40 14.22 18.22
N THR A 100 5.04 15.12 17.50
CA THR A 100 4.73 16.55 17.49
C THR A 100 4.08 16.87 16.16
N ASP A 101 2.93 17.54 16.21
CA ASP A 101 2.29 18.06 15.01
C ASP A 101 3.23 19.05 14.32
N ASP A 102 3.59 18.74 13.10
CA ASP A 102 4.49 19.54 12.29
C ASP A 102 3.90 19.78 10.89
N MET A 103 4.65 20.47 10.02
CA MET A 103 4.18 20.76 8.66
C MET A 103 3.87 19.50 7.85
N LEU A 104 4.57 18.38 8.09
CA LEU A 104 4.32 17.13 7.40
C LEU A 104 2.93 16.58 7.78
N ASP A 105 2.64 16.53 9.08
CA ASP A 105 1.34 16.08 9.56
C ASP A 105 0.23 17.04 9.11
N GLU A 106 0.38 18.34 9.33
CA GLU A 106 -0.66 19.36 9.05
C GLU A 106 -0.96 19.50 7.54
N LYS A 107 0.07 19.50 6.69
CA LYS A 107 -0.08 19.83 5.26
C LYS A 107 -0.16 18.62 4.34
N LEU A 108 0.19 17.43 4.82
CA LEU A 108 0.24 16.25 3.97
C LEU A 108 -0.43 15.01 4.59
N LEU A 109 0.03 14.53 5.75
CA LEU A 109 -0.45 13.24 6.26
C LEU A 109 -1.91 13.31 6.73
N GLU A 110 -2.30 14.36 7.46
CA GLU A 110 -3.68 14.52 7.90
C GLU A 110 -4.64 14.81 6.72
N PRO A 111 -4.32 15.68 5.74
CA PRO A 111 -5.11 15.80 4.53
C PRO A 111 -5.24 14.50 3.71
N LEU A 112 -4.19 13.69 3.62
CA LEU A 112 -4.27 12.35 2.99
C LEU A 112 -5.16 11.40 3.80
N ASN A 113 -5.07 11.44 5.12
CA ASN A 113 -5.86 10.60 6.01
C ASN A 113 -7.35 10.96 6.00
N SER A 114 -7.67 12.24 5.89
CA SER A 114 -9.04 12.74 5.84
C SER A 114 -9.66 12.77 4.43
N GLY A 115 -8.88 12.44 3.40
CA GLY A 115 -9.33 12.43 2.01
C GLY A 115 -9.44 13.82 1.35
N HIS A 116 -8.88 14.88 1.95
CA HIS A 116 -8.73 16.19 1.31
C HIS A 116 -7.61 16.18 0.27
N LEU A 117 -6.61 15.32 0.46
CA LEU A 117 -5.61 15.00 -0.54
C LEU A 117 -5.68 13.51 -0.83
N MET A 118 -5.32 13.14 -2.04
CA MET A 118 -5.20 11.75 -2.47
C MET A 118 -3.89 11.55 -3.24
N ILE A 119 -3.40 10.32 -3.27
CA ILE A 119 -2.33 9.94 -4.20
C ILE A 119 -3.00 9.33 -5.43
N CYS A 120 -2.55 9.72 -6.62
CA CYS A 120 -3.02 9.12 -7.88
C CYS A 120 -2.99 7.59 -7.77
N PRO A 121 -4.08 6.88 -8.09
CA PRO A 121 -4.16 5.45 -7.88
C PRO A 121 -3.06 4.65 -8.59
N ARG A 122 -2.60 5.09 -9.77
CA ARG A 122 -1.54 4.41 -10.52
C ARG A 122 -0.26 5.24 -10.53
N VAL A 123 0.78 4.76 -9.84
CA VAL A 123 2.09 5.44 -9.76
C VAL A 123 3.16 4.79 -10.65
N LYS A 124 2.74 3.80 -11.47
CA LYS A 124 3.59 3.05 -12.40
C LYS A 124 4.84 2.51 -11.72
N ASP A 125 5.98 2.63 -12.39
CA ASP A 125 7.30 2.16 -11.93
C ASP A 125 8.01 3.11 -10.94
N THR A 126 7.40 4.26 -10.66
CA THR A 126 7.97 5.28 -9.75
C THR A 126 8.29 4.72 -8.36
N ALA A 127 7.46 3.80 -7.88
CA ALA A 127 7.60 3.20 -6.55
C ALA A 127 8.34 1.85 -6.55
N LYS A 128 8.76 1.35 -7.69
CA LYS A 128 9.32 -0.01 -7.84
C LYS A 128 10.43 -0.29 -6.84
N GLU A 129 11.45 0.54 -6.82
CA GLU A 129 12.64 0.34 -5.97
C GLU A 129 12.29 0.35 -4.48
N LEU A 130 11.37 1.24 -4.07
CA LEU A 130 10.92 1.31 -2.67
C LEU A 130 10.08 0.09 -2.29
N CYS A 131 9.26 -0.42 -3.20
CA CYS A 131 8.49 -1.66 -2.98
C CYS A 131 9.40 -2.88 -2.85
N GLU A 132 10.45 -3.00 -3.68
CA GLU A 132 11.43 -4.08 -3.55
C GLU A 132 12.16 -4.03 -2.20
N GLN A 133 12.52 -2.85 -1.69
CA GLN A 133 13.09 -2.70 -0.35
C GLN A 133 12.09 -3.12 0.76
N LEU A 134 10.79 -2.86 0.60
CA LEU A 134 9.77 -3.34 1.54
C LEU A 134 9.66 -4.88 1.51
N ILE A 135 9.84 -5.50 0.33
CA ILE A 135 9.87 -6.96 0.19
C ILE A 135 11.10 -7.54 0.91
N GLU A 136 12.27 -6.93 0.77
CA GLU A 136 13.47 -7.36 1.51
C GLU A 136 13.25 -7.34 3.03
N ILE A 137 12.57 -6.30 3.55
CA ILE A 137 12.24 -6.23 4.97
C ILE A 137 11.24 -7.34 5.34
N TYR A 138 10.26 -7.62 4.50
CA TYR A 138 9.30 -8.69 4.73
C TYR A 138 10.00 -10.06 4.83
N GLU A 139 10.92 -10.36 3.92
CA GLU A 139 11.69 -11.60 3.96
C GLU A 139 12.61 -11.64 5.20
N ALA A 140 13.29 -10.53 5.55
CA ALA A 140 14.10 -10.45 6.75
C ALA A 140 13.30 -10.68 8.05
N LYS A 141 12.02 -10.26 8.08
CA LYS A 141 11.10 -10.56 9.20
C LYS A 141 10.74 -12.04 9.25
N LYS A 142 10.52 -12.70 8.12
CA LYS A 142 10.20 -14.14 8.05
C LYS A 142 11.37 -15.01 8.53
N ASP A 143 12.57 -14.65 8.12
CA ASP A 143 13.80 -15.39 8.42
C ASP A 143 14.39 -15.02 9.79
N GLU A 144 13.77 -14.08 10.49
CA GLU A 144 14.28 -13.53 11.78
C GLU A 144 15.74 -13.06 11.69
N SER A 145 16.18 -12.66 10.49
CA SER A 145 17.57 -12.23 10.25
C SER A 145 17.86 -10.82 10.75
N GLU A 146 16.83 -10.02 11.02
CA GLU A 146 16.95 -8.68 11.58
C GLU A 146 16.07 -8.50 12.83
N SER A 147 16.48 -7.59 13.74
CA SER A 147 15.66 -7.27 14.91
C SER A 147 14.37 -6.56 14.52
N LYS A 148 13.31 -6.72 15.32
CA LYS A 148 12.03 -6.03 15.13
C LYS A 148 12.17 -4.51 15.07
N ILE A 149 13.08 -3.94 15.88
CA ILE A 149 13.35 -2.50 15.86
C ILE A 149 13.99 -2.09 14.54
N THR A 150 14.98 -2.85 14.06
CA THR A 150 15.67 -2.57 12.79
C THR A 150 14.65 -2.59 11.62
N THR A 151 13.86 -3.65 11.51
CA THR A 151 12.86 -3.76 10.44
C THR A 151 11.81 -2.66 10.51
N GLN A 152 11.35 -2.28 11.71
CA GLN A 152 10.38 -1.20 11.88
C GLN A 152 10.96 0.17 11.49
N VAL A 153 12.20 0.49 11.87
CA VAL A 153 12.85 1.75 11.48
C VAL A 153 13.04 1.80 9.96
N ARG A 154 13.55 0.73 9.34
CA ARG A 154 13.72 0.64 7.88
C ARG A 154 12.38 0.84 7.17
N THR A 155 11.32 0.16 7.62
CA THR A 155 9.97 0.32 7.05
C THR A 155 9.53 1.77 7.07
N LYS A 156 9.63 2.46 8.20
CA LYS A 156 9.23 3.88 8.30
C LYS A 156 10.03 4.78 7.36
N ILE A 157 11.33 4.58 7.26
CA ILE A 157 12.19 5.35 6.34
C ILE A 157 11.70 5.17 4.90
N ILE A 158 11.45 3.94 4.46
CA ILE A 158 11.01 3.66 3.09
C ILE A 158 9.63 4.25 2.83
N LEU A 159 8.69 4.14 3.78
CA LEU A 159 7.36 4.71 3.63
C LEU A 159 7.39 6.25 3.57
N LEU A 160 8.23 6.90 4.36
CA LEU A 160 8.44 8.35 4.27
C LEU A 160 9.08 8.75 2.93
N GLN A 161 10.04 7.98 2.43
CA GLN A 161 10.59 8.18 1.09
C GLN A 161 9.54 7.99 0.00
N PHE A 162 8.66 7.00 0.13
CA PHE A 162 7.54 6.80 -0.78
C PHE A 162 6.64 8.04 -0.84
N ILE A 163 6.19 8.54 0.30
CA ILE A 163 5.34 9.75 0.37
C ILE A 163 6.07 10.96 -0.23
N LEU A 164 7.36 11.13 0.09
CA LEU A 164 8.18 12.21 -0.47
C LEU A 164 8.27 12.14 -1.99
N GLU A 165 8.48 10.96 -2.57
CA GLU A 165 8.54 10.79 -4.03
C GLU A 165 7.18 11.05 -4.69
N MET A 166 6.07 10.63 -4.07
CA MET A 166 4.72 10.94 -4.56
C MET A 166 4.48 12.46 -4.58
N TRP A 167 4.88 13.15 -3.51
CA TRP A 167 4.79 14.61 -3.42
C TRP A 167 5.63 15.31 -4.50
N LYS A 168 6.93 14.98 -4.59
CA LYS A 168 7.88 15.60 -5.53
C LYS A 168 7.48 15.42 -6.99
N LYS A 169 6.89 14.28 -7.33
CA LYS A 169 6.50 13.94 -8.70
C LYS A 169 5.08 14.38 -9.06
N GLY A 170 4.37 15.07 -8.16
CA GLY A 170 3.04 15.59 -8.42
C GLY A 170 1.94 14.51 -8.48
N PHE A 171 2.14 13.37 -7.82
CA PHE A 171 1.10 12.36 -7.68
C PHE A 171 0.10 12.67 -6.56
N VAL A 172 0.41 13.63 -5.68
CA VAL A 172 -0.53 14.10 -4.65
C VAL A 172 -1.46 15.14 -5.28
N ILE A 173 -2.77 14.91 -5.17
CA ILE A 173 -3.83 15.71 -5.77
C ILE A 173 -4.91 16.05 -4.72
N GLU A 174 -5.66 17.15 -4.95
CA GLU A 174 -6.85 17.54 -4.20
C GLU A 174 -8.09 16.76 -4.64
#